data_76c1874d83538a066ba10c7e0baf5292
#
_entry.id   76c1874d83538a066ba10c7e0baf5292
#
_cell.length_a   1.000
_cell.length_b   1.000
_cell.length_c   1.000
_cell.angle_alpha   90.00
_cell.angle_beta   90.00
_cell.angle_gamma   90.00
#
_symmetry.space_group_name_H-M   'P 1'
#
loop_
_entity.id
_entity.type
_entity.pdbx_description
1 polymer ?
#
loop_
_entity_poly.entity_id
_entity_poly.type
_entity_poly.pdbx_seq_one_letter_code
_entity_poly.pdbx_strand_id
1 'polypeptide(L)'
;ARKIICMFDGDAAGQHAAARAIKFIDKTTAAFLCVVLPNNQDPMEFLAESGADKLRPILDAARPLMDFVFDATTAQFDLSVPGGRVKALEALASLLAPLKTSVLLSEYALRVSDLLHIDVEEAKRAIKAAPIQDDAADSRTSKMARKQPQKSAHTSSYNSAAKTPAYAE
;
A
#
# COMPACT_ATOMS: atom_id res chain seq x y z
N ALA A 1 -17.17 13.00 -15.85
CA ALA A 1 -16.81 11.84 -15.02
C ALA A 1 -15.99 12.33 -13.83
N ARG A 2 -16.29 11.84 -12.65
CA ARG A 2 -15.51 12.16 -11.44
C ARG A 2 -14.32 11.19 -11.37
N LYS A 3 -13.15 11.70 -11.04
CA LYS A 3 -11.93 10.91 -10.82
C LYS A 3 -11.50 11.09 -9.38
N ILE A 4 -11.08 9.99 -8.75
CA ILE A 4 -10.43 9.97 -7.44
C ILE A 4 -9.01 9.48 -7.70
N ILE A 5 -8.02 10.29 -7.39
CA ILE A 5 -6.61 9.93 -7.53
C ILE A 5 -6.04 9.70 -6.13
N CYS A 6 -5.66 8.46 -5.86
CA CYS A 6 -4.97 8.09 -4.63
C CYS A 6 -3.46 8.25 -4.87
N MET A 7 -2.80 8.96 -4.00
CA MET A 7 -1.33 9.08 -4.01
C MET A 7 -0.74 8.21 -2.93
N PHE A 8 0.24 7.39 -3.31
CA PHE A 8 0.94 6.48 -2.42
C PHE A 8 2.44 6.77 -2.44
N ASP A 9 3.06 6.55 -1.30
CA ASP A 9 4.52 6.61 -1.11
C ASP A 9 5.27 5.38 -1.62
N GLY A 10 4.54 4.39 -2.17
CA GLY A 10 5.12 3.18 -2.77
C GLY A 10 5.53 2.09 -1.78
N ASP A 11 5.37 2.32 -0.48
CA ASP A 11 5.65 1.34 0.56
C ASP A 11 4.53 0.29 0.73
N ALA A 12 4.75 -0.67 1.63
CA ALA A 12 3.76 -1.71 1.95
C ALA A 12 2.46 -1.12 2.55
N ALA A 13 2.55 -0.01 3.30
CA ALA A 13 1.37 0.65 3.87
C ALA A 13 0.51 1.29 2.77
N GLY A 14 1.12 1.87 1.75
CA GLY A 14 0.44 2.38 0.56
C GLY A 14 -0.28 1.27 -0.22
N GLN A 15 0.34 0.08 -0.36
CA GLN A 15 -0.30 -1.08 -0.97
C GLN A 15 -1.53 -1.55 -0.18
N HIS A 16 -1.45 -1.59 1.14
CA HIS A 16 -2.59 -1.91 2.00
C HIS A 16 -3.70 -0.85 1.92
N ALA A 17 -3.34 0.42 1.81
CA ALA A 17 -4.32 1.49 1.62
C ALA A 17 -5.04 1.38 0.27
N ALA A 18 -4.30 1.03 -0.80
CA ALA A 18 -4.87 0.75 -2.11
C ALA A 18 -5.86 -0.42 -2.07
N ALA A 19 -5.48 -1.52 -1.41
CA ALA A 19 -6.35 -2.70 -1.24
C ALA A 19 -7.65 -2.36 -0.49
N ARG A 20 -7.59 -1.47 0.51
CA ARG A 20 -8.80 -1.00 1.22
C ARG A 20 -9.74 -0.17 0.34
N ALA A 21 -9.20 0.57 -0.63
CA ALA A 21 -10.01 1.37 -1.53
C ALA A 21 -10.93 0.52 -2.43
N ILE A 22 -10.61 -0.77 -2.65
CA ILE A 22 -11.44 -1.71 -3.44
C ILE A 22 -12.87 -1.81 -2.91
N LYS A 23 -13.08 -1.71 -1.59
CA LYS A 23 -14.40 -1.76 -0.95
C LYS A 23 -15.34 -0.62 -1.39
N PHE A 24 -14.80 0.40 -2.03
CA PHE A 24 -15.55 1.57 -2.47
C PHE A 24 -15.72 1.64 -3.99
N ILE A 25 -15.06 0.78 -4.76
CA ILE A 25 -15.06 0.85 -6.23
C ILE A 25 -16.47 0.66 -6.80
N ASP A 26 -17.27 -0.24 -6.26
CA ASP A 26 -18.64 -0.50 -6.71
C ASP A 26 -19.69 0.43 -6.10
N LYS A 27 -19.29 1.27 -5.12
CA LYS A 27 -20.19 2.19 -4.41
C LYS A 27 -20.27 3.57 -5.06
N THR A 28 -19.48 3.82 -6.08
CA THR A 28 -19.44 5.12 -6.77
C THR A 28 -19.19 4.94 -8.26
N THR A 29 -19.66 5.90 -9.04
CA THR A 29 -19.37 5.99 -10.48
C THR A 29 -18.05 6.70 -10.78
N ALA A 30 -17.28 7.09 -9.76
CA ALA A 30 -15.99 7.72 -9.93
C ALA A 30 -14.93 6.69 -10.37
N ALA A 31 -14.06 7.09 -11.29
CA ALA A 31 -12.89 6.30 -11.64
C ALA A 31 -11.82 6.42 -10.53
N PHE A 32 -11.41 5.28 -9.98
CA PHE A 32 -10.29 5.21 -9.04
C PHE A 32 -8.99 5.07 -9.80
N LEU A 33 -8.14 6.06 -9.66
CA LEU A 33 -6.80 6.09 -10.22
C LEU A 33 -5.77 6.15 -9.08
N CYS A 34 -4.54 5.79 -9.38
CA CYS A 34 -3.43 5.95 -8.44
C CYS A 34 -2.17 6.48 -9.12
N VAL A 35 -1.36 7.12 -8.33
CA VAL A 35 0.03 7.45 -8.61
C VAL A 35 0.89 7.00 -7.44
N VAL A 36 2.10 6.55 -7.76
CA VAL A 36 3.14 6.27 -6.78
C VAL A 36 4.21 7.34 -6.95
N LEU A 37 4.56 8.01 -5.86
CA LEU A 37 5.57 9.05 -5.91
C LEU A 37 6.98 8.45 -5.97
N PRO A 38 7.91 9.10 -6.65
CA PRO A 38 9.29 8.62 -6.74
C PRO A 38 9.96 8.64 -5.37
N ASN A 39 10.95 7.76 -5.17
CA ASN A 39 11.77 7.68 -3.96
C ASN A 39 10.99 7.42 -2.66
N ASN A 40 9.79 6.86 -2.74
CA ASN A 40 8.90 6.62 -1.60
C ASN A 40 8.63 7.90 -0.77
N GLN A 41 8.64 9.05 -1.43
CA GLN A 41 8.37 10.34 -0.76
C GLN A 41 6.90 10.47 -0.38
N ASP A 42 6.68 11.10 0.77
CA ASP A 42 5.35 11.58 1.15
C ASP A 42 4.89 12.68 0.18
N PRO A 43 3.59 12.76 -0.15
CA PRO A 43 3.06 13.79 -1.04
C PRO A 43 3.38 15.23 -0.61
N MET A 44 3.44 15.51 0.68
CA MET A 44 3.79 16.83 1.20
C MET A 44 5.28 17.13 1.04
N GLU A 45 6.15 16.13 1.28
CA GLU A 45 7.59 16.24 1.03
C GLU A 45 7.87 16.49 -0.44
N PHE A 46 7.25 15.69 -1.33
CA PHE A 46 7.41 15.87 -2.76
C PHE A 46 6.96 17.26 -3.23
N LEU A 47 5.83 17.74 -2.73
CA LEU A 47 5.32 19.06 -3.08
C LEU A 47 6.24 20.18 -2.58
N ALA A 48 6.78 20.04 -1.36
CA ALA A 48 7.71 21.02 -0.77
C ALA A 48 9.04 21.09 -1.53
N GLU A 49 9.58 19.94 -1.96
CA GLU A 49 10.88 19.87 -2.63
C GLU A 49 10.79 20.15 -4.14
N SER A 50 9.75 19.61 -4.79
CA SER A 50 9.66 19.58 -6.25
C SER A 50 8.67 20.60 -6.82
N GLY A 51 7.75 21.10 -6.01
CA GLY A 51 6.73 22.05 -6.42
C GLY A 51 5.57 21.44 -7.19
N ALA A 52 4.50 22.22 -7.35
CA ALA A 52 3.26 21.79 -8.02
C ALA A 52 3.46 21.47 -9.51
N ASP A 53 4.38 22.13 -10.17
CA ASP A 53 4.63 21.95 -11.61
C ASP A 53 5.18 20.56 -11.95
N LYS A 54 5.96 19.97 -11.04
CA LYS A 54 6.44 18.60 -11.19
C LYS A 54 5.41 17.56 -10.75
N LEU A 55 4.51 17.89 -9.84
CA LEU A 55 3.44 16.99 -9.41
C LEU A 55 2.36 16.83 -10.50
N ARG A 56 2.06 17.89 -11.24
CA ARG A 56 0.99 17.89 -12.27
C ARG A 56 1.16 16.78 -13.32
N PRO A 57 2.30 16.61 -13.99
CA PRO A 57 2.48 15.52 -14.95
C PRO A 57 2.38 14.12 -14.31
N ILE A 58 2.75 13.97 -13.04
CA ILE A 58 2.57 12.70 -12.31
C ILE A 58 1.08 12.39 -12.13
N LEU A 59 0.27 13.38 -11.77
CA LEU A 59 -1.18 13.23 -11.65
C LEU A 59 -1.84 12.94 -13.00
N ASP A 60 -1.35 13.54 -14.09
CA ASP A 60 -1.85 13.30 -15.44
C ASP A 60 -1.51 11.88 -15.94
N ALA A 61 -0.43 11.29 -15.44
CA ALA A 61 -0.02 9.90 -15.71
C ALA A 61 -0.66 8.87 -14.76
N ALA A 62 -1.67 9.28 -13.95
CA ALA A 62 -2.34 8.37 -13.03
C ALA A 62 -2.97 7.18 -13.77
N ARG A 63 -2.72 5.96 -13.26
CA ARG A 63 -3.24 4.71 -13.82
C ARG A 63 -4.41 4.16 -12.97
N PRO A 64 -5.24 3.25 -13.52
CA PRO A 64 -6.30 2.63 -12.75
C PRO A 64 -5.76 1.98 -11.47
N LEU A 65 -6.44 2.24 -10.34
CA LEU A 65 -6.04 1.70 -9.03
C LEU A 65 -5.92 0.17 -9.04
N MET A 66 -6.86 -0.50 -9.72
CA MET A 66 -6.87 -1.96 -9.80
C MET A 66 -5.67 -2.52 -10.55
N ASP A 67 -5.14 -1.80 -11.56
CA ASP A 67 -3.92 -2.22 -12.26
C ASP A 67 -2.73 -2.25 -11.31
N PHE A 68 -2.59 -1.18 -10.52
CA PHE A 68 -1.54 -1.11 -9.50
C PHE A 68 -1.67 -2.24 -8.48
N VAL A 69 -2.87 -2.48 -7.96
CA VAL A 69 -3.11 -3.48 -6.92
C VAL A 69 -2.85 -4.90 -7.44
N PHE A 70 -3.28 -5.21 -8.67
CA PHE A 70 -2.99 -6.51 -9.29
C PHE A 70 -1.49 -6.71 -9.47
N ASP A 71 -0.77 -5.73 -10.04
CA ASP A 71 0.67 -5.80 -10.24
C ASP A 71 1.42 -5.97 -8.90
N ALA A 72 1.09 -5.17 -7.91
CA ALA A 72 1.71 -5.23 -6.59
C ALA A 72 1.46 -6.57 -5.86
N THR A 73 0.27 -7.14 -6.03
CA THR A 73 -0.07 -8.43 -5.43
C THR A 73 0.67 -9.56 -6.12
N THR A 74 0.68 -9.58 -7.44
CA THR A 74 1.29 -10.68 -8.21
C THR A 74 2.80 -10.65 -8.23
N ALA A 75 3.43 -9.47 -8.10
CA ALA A 75 4.88 -9.33 -8.02
C ALA A 75 5.52 -10.11 -6.85
N GLN A 76 4.72 -10.50 -5.85
CA GLN A 76 5.18 -11.26 -4.69
C GLN A 76 5.31 -12.77 -4.97
N PHE A 77 4.83 -13.25 -6.12
CA PHE A 77 4.73 -14.67 -6.45
C PHE A 77 5.42 -14.99 -7.77
N ASP A 78 6.04 -16.16 -7.84
CA ASP A 78 6.55 -16.69 -9.10
C ASP A 78 5.40 -17.36 -9.89
N LEU A 79 4.87 -16.63 -10.87
CA LEU A 79 3.76 -17.13 -11.71
C LEU A 79 4.19 -18.17 -12.75
N SER A 80 5.48 -18.41 -12.93
CA SER A 80 5.98 -19.44 -13.85
C SER A 80 5.71 -20.85 -13.31
N VAL A 81 5.61 -20.99 -11.98
CA VAL A 81 5.36 -22.28 -11.33
C VAL A 81 3.91 -22.40 -10.84
N PRO A 82 3.31 -23.63 -10.91
CA PRO A 82 1.92 -23.84 -10.48
C PRO A 82 1.65 -23.40 -9.03
N GLY A 83 2.57 -23.69 -8.10
CA GLY A 83 2.41 -23.31 -6.69
C GLY A 83 2.40 -21.79 -6.47
N GLY A 84 3.14 -21.05 -7.29
CA GLY A 84 3.12 -19.58 -7.27
C GLY A 84 1.78 -19.03 -7.74
N ARG A 85 1.22 -19.60 -8.84
CA ARG A 85 -0.11 -19.22 -9.35
C ARG A 85 -1.23 -19.51 -8.36
N VAL A 86 -1.16 -20.62 -7.62
CA VAL A 86 -2.16 -20.94 -6.57
C VAL A 86 -2.11 -19.89 -5.45
N LYS A 87 -0.92 -19.56 -4.94
CA LYS A 87 -0.77 -18.53 -3.91
C LYS A 87 -1.21 -17.14 -4.39
N ALA A 88 -0.90 -16.79 -5.65
CA ALA A 88 -1.36 -15.55 -6.27
C ALA A 88 -2.89 -15.51 -6.38
N LEU A 89 -3.53 -16.65 -6.75
CA LEU A 89 -4.99 -16.76 -6.77
C LEU A 89 -5.60 -16.54 -5.40
N GLU A 90 -5.06 -17.16 -4.35
CA GLU A 90 -5.53 -16.98 -2.97
C GLU A 90 -5.42 -15.52 -2.52
N ALA A 91 -4.29 -14.87 -2.82
CA ALA A 91 -4.07 -13.46 -2.48
C ALA A 91 -5.04 -12.53 -3.23
N LEU A 92 -5.19 -12.71 -4.55
CA LEU A 92 -6.12 -11.94 -5.37
C LEU A 92 -7.58 -12.20 -4.98
N ALA A 93 -7.95 -13.44 -4.65
CA ALA A 93 -9.28 -13.79 -4.19
C ALA A 93 -9.62 -13.09 -2.86
N SER A 94 -8.70 -13.08 -1.90
CA SER A 94 -8.86 -12.37 -0.63
C SER A 94 -9.01 -10.85 -0.85
N LEU A 95 -8.22 -10.28 -1.75
CA LEU A 95 -8.27 -8.88 -2.14
C LEU A 95 -9.63 -8.50 -2.75
N LEU A 96 -10.16 -9.35 -3.63
CA LEU A 96 -11.41 -9.13 -4.37
C LEU A 96 -12.65 -9.59 -3.60
N ALA A 97 -12.51 -10.23 -2.44
CA ALA A 97 -13.63 -10.71 -1.63
C ALA A 97 -14.69 -9.64 -1.32
N PRO A 98 -14.35 -8.35 -1.11
CA PRO A 98 -15.36 -7.29 -0.94
C PRO A 98 -16.29 -7.11 -2.16
N LEU A 99 -15.85 -7.52 -3.35
CA LEU A 99 -16.61 -7.39 -4.60
C LEU A 99 -17.37 -8.67 -4.99
N LYS A 100 -17.40 -9.71 -4.15
CA LYS A 100 -18.00 -11.00 -4.47
C LYS A 100 -19.51 -10.98 -4.79
N THR A 101 -20.21 -9.92 -4.38
CA THR A 101 -21.62 -9.66 -4.70
C THR A 101 -21.82 -8.52 -5.70
N SER A 102 -20.73 -7.90 -6.15
CA SER A 102 -20.75 -6.80 -7.11
C SER A 102 -20.94 -7.30 -8.53
N VAL A 103 -21.51 -6.46 -9.39
CA VAL A 103 -21.56 -6.70 -10.86
C VAL A 103 -20.15 -6.76 -11.48
N LEU A 104 -19.16 -6.17 -10.82
CA LEU A 104 -17.77 -6.16 -11.25
C LEU A 104 -17.05 -7.50 -11.03
N LEU A 105 -17.65 -8.44 -10.29
CA LEU A 105 -17.03 -9.73 -10.02
C LEU A 105 -16.59 -10.45 -11.30
N SER A 106 -17.44 -10.48 -12.31
CA SER A 106 -17.14 -11.19 -13.57
C SER A 106 -15.98 -10.55 -14.32
N GLU A 107 -15.90 -9.23 -14.34
CA GLU A 107 -14.82 -8.45 -14.93
C GLU A 107 -13.47 -8.77 -14.28
N TYR A 108 -13.41 -8.68 -12.95
CA TYR A 108 -12.17 -8.96 -12.23
C TYR A 108 -11.79 -10.43 -12.21
N ALA A 109 -12.78 -11.35 -12.22
CA ALA A 109 -12.50 -12.77 -12.35
C ALA A 109 -11.91 -13.13 -13.71
N LEU A 110 -12.39 -12.51 -14.79
CA LEU A 110 -11.80 -12.66 -16.12
C LEU A 110 -10.34 -12.17 -16.11
N ARG A 111 -10.07 -11.03 -15.50
CA ARG A 111 -8.72 -10.51 -15.39
C ARG A 111 -7.79 -11.42 -14.58
N VAL A 112 -8.27 -12.03 -13.48
CA VAL A 112 -7.51 -13.04 -12.71
C VAL A 112 -7.23 -14.27 -13.56
N SER A 113 -8.23 -14.74 -14.32
CA SER A 113 -8.13 -15.86 -15.24
C SER A 113 -7.04 -15.66 -16.29
N ASP A 114 -7.03 -14.49 -16.93
CA ASP A 114 -6.04 -14.15 -17.96
C ASP A 114 -4.63 -14.05 -17.36
N LEU A 115 -4.50 -13.44 -16.19
CA LEU A 115 -3.21 -13.22 -15.53
C LEU A 115 -2.57 -14.51 -15.02
N LEU A 116 -3.38 -15.41 -14.48
CA LEU A 116 -2.89 -16.67 -13.88
C LEU A 116 -3.01 -17.87 -14.82
N HIS A 117 -3.59 -17.70 -16.02
CA HIS A 117 -3.86 -18.76 -16.98
C HIS A 117 -4.68 -19.92 -16.38
N ILE A 118 -5.79 -19.57 -15.72
CA ILE A 118 -6.75 -20.49 -15.10
C ILE A 118 -8.14 -20.28 -15.70
N ASP A 119 -9.05 -21.19 -15.42
CA ASP A 119 -10.45 -21.05 -15.83
C ASP A 119 -11.14 -19.89 -15.06
N VAL A 120 -11.98 -19.12 -15.77
CA VAL A 120 -12.68 -17.96 -15.18
C VAL A 120 -13.65 -18.35 -14.07
N GLU A 121 -14.28 -19.52 -14.17
CA GLU A 121 -15.20 -20.01 -13.13
C GLU A 121 -14.42 -20.46 -11.89
N GLU A 122 -13.18 -20.95 -12.05
CA GLU A 122 -12.27 -21.21 -10.93
C GLU A 122 -11.91 -19.92 -10.21
N ALA A 123 -11.55 -18.86 -10.95
CA ALA A 123 -11.29 -17.55 -10.40
C ALA A 123 -12.51 -17.00 -9.64
N LYS A 124 -13.71 -17.08 -10.23
CA LYS A 124 -14.95 -16.66 -9.56
C LYS A 124 -15.23 -17.44 -8.28
N ARG A 125 -15.02 -18.75 -8.32
CA ARG A 125 -15.21 -19.64 -7.17
C ARG A 125 -14.28 -19.26 -6.03
N ALA A 126 -13.00 -19.03 -6.32
CA ALA A 126 -12.01 -18.61 -5.34
C ALA A 126 -12.39 -17.27 -4.70
N ILE A 127 -12.78 -16.27 -5.51
CA ILE A 127 -13.19 -14.95 -4.98
C ILE A 127 -14.43 -15.05 -4.10
N LYS A 128 -15.44 -15.85 -4.50
CA LYS A 128 -16.67 -16.03 -3.72
C LYS A 128 -16.41 -16.75 -2.40
N ALA A 129 -15.50 -17.71 -2.38
CA ALA A 129 -15.14 -18.49 -1.19
C ALA A 129 -14.26 -17.70 -0.20
N ALA A 130 -13.54 -16.69 -0.68
CA ALA A 130 -12.62 -15.93 0.16
C ALA A 130 -13.35 -15.14 1.26
N PRO A 131 -12.81 -15.11 2.50
CA PRO A 131 -13.38 -14.32 3.58
C PRO A 131 -13.17 -12.83 3.32
N ILE A 132 -14.17 -12.01 3.68
CA ILE A 132 -13.99 -10.55 3.71
C ILE A 132 -13.20 -10.22 4.96
N GLN A 133 -12.02 -9.64 4.80
CA GLN A 133 -11.22 -9.18 5.93
C GLN A 133 -11.79 -7.84 6.43
N ASP A 134 -12.18 -7.80 7.71
CA ASP A 134 -12.60 -6.58 8.37
C ASP A 134 -11.38 -5.79 8.85
N ASP A 135 -11.33 -4.49 8.55
CA ASP A 135 -10.23 -3.57 8.91
C ASP A 135 -10.01 -3.40 10.42
N ALA A 136 -10.85 -4.04 11.27
CA ALA A 136 -10.79 -3.92 12.73
C ALA A 136 -9.52 -4.54 13.35
N ALA A 137 -8.85 -5.46 12.65
CA ALA A 137 -7.62 -6.09 13.14
C ALA A 137 -6.37 -5.24 12.88
N ASP A 138 -6.35 -4.50 11.77
CA ASP A 138 -5.19 -3.72 11.32
C ASP A 138 -5.02 -2.39 12.10
N SER A 139 -6.13 -1.84 12.63
CA SER A 139 -6.09 -0.64 13.46
C SER A 139 -5.45 -0.86 14.84
N ARG A 140 -5.35 -2.11 15.32
CA ARG A 140 -4.72 -2.44 16.61
C ARG A 140 -3.20 -2.54 16.50
N THR A 141 -2.68 -3.05 15.41
CA THR A 141 -1.24 -3.15 15.13
C THR A 141 -0.63 -1.77 14.86
N SER A 142 -1.33 -0.92 14.13
CA SER A 142 -0.89 0.46 13.84
C SER A 142 -0.87 1.35 15.11
N LYS A 143 -1.78 1.13 16.08
CA LYS A 143 -1.78 1.83 17.38
C LYS A 143 -0.66 1.37 18.31
N MET A 144 -0.21 0.10 18.22
CA MET A 144 0.92 -0.40 19.03
C MET A 144 2.27 0.10 18.51
N ALA A 145 2.46 0.21 17.20
CA ALA A 145 3.70 0.72 16.62
C ALA A 145 3.93 2.22 16.93
N ARG A 146 2.86 3.00 17.16
CA ARG A 146 2.94 4.43 17.49
C ARG A 146 3.24 4.74 18.95
N LYS A 147 3.35 3.74 19.84
CA LYS A 147 3.50 3.88 21.30
C LYS A 147 4.90 3.53 21.83
N GLN A 148 5.94 3.55 20.97
CA GLN A 148 7.31 3.54 21.48
C GLN A 148 7.75 4.98 21.78
N PRO A 149 7.98 5.35 23.05
CA PRO A 149 8.54 6.66 23.37
C PRO A 149 10.00 6.69 22.95
N GLN A 150 10.34 7.63 22.07
CA GLN A 150 11.73 8.02 21.87
C GLN A 150 12.32 8.43 23.21
N LYS A 151 13.20 7.61 23.76
CA LYS A 151 14.06 8.01 24.88
C LYS A 151 15.06 9.02 24.32
N SER A 152 14.77 10.28 24.53
CA SER A 152 15.72 11.36 24.43
C SER A 152 16.81 11.16 25.49
N ALA A 153 18.00 10.76 25.05
CA ALA A 153 19.18 10.82 25.88
C ALA A 153 19.74 12.25 25.85
N HIS A 154 19.20 13.09 26.72
CA HIS A 154 19.90 14.27 27.18
C HIS A 154 20.72 13.85 28.40
N THR A 155 22.02 13.71 28.23
CA THR A 155 22.96 13.81 29.34
C THR A 155 23.85 15.01 29.09
N SER A 156 23.38 16.13 29.61
CA SER A 156 24.21 17.25 30.00
C SER A 156 24.94 16.84 31.25
N SER A 157 26.24 16.83 31.24
CA SER A 157 27.01 17.02 32.48
C SER A 157 28.12 18.00 32.24
N TYR A 158 27.77 19.20 32.54
CA TYR A 158 28.69 20.22 33.01
C TYR A 158 29.23 19.76 34.35
N ASN A 159 30.52 19.59 34.51
CA ASN A 159 31.12 19.82 35.81
C ASN A 159 32.51 20.42 35.65
N SER A 160 32.55 21.67 36.03
CA SER A 160 33.69 22.48 36.35
C SER A 160 34.35 21.96 37.62
N ALA A 161 35.67 21.85 37.65
CA ALA A 161 36.43 22.30 38.81
C ALA A 161 37.91 22.33 38.48
N ALA A 162 38.40 23.51 38.58
CA ALA A 162 39.80 23.87 38.63
C ALA A 162 40.58 23.15 39.73
N LYS A 163 41.87 22.91 39.46
CA LYS A 163 42.95 23.20 40.40
C LYS A 163 44.32 22.95 39.75
N THR A 164 44.99 24.00 39.44
CA THR A 164 46.48 24.08 39.52
C THR A 164 46.81 24.20 41.02
N PRO A 165 48.05 23.90 41.53
CA PRO A 165 49.34 24.35 40.99
C PRO A 165 50.55 23.45 41.25
N ALA A 166 51.63 23.78 40.58
CA ALA A 166 52.95 24.17 41.04
C ALA A 166 54.03 23.15 41.35
N TYR A 167 55.23 23.50 40.79
CA TYR A 167 56.63 23.32 41.20
C TYR A 167 57.25 21.91 41.06
N ALA A 168 58.30 21.82 40.48
CA ALA A 168 59.76 22.13 40.51
C ALA A 168 60.47 20.82 40.11
N GLU A 169 61.42 20.80 39.38
CA GLU A 169 62.79 21.20 39.10
C GLU A 169 63.19 20.74 37.71
#